data_95bfccad8e67e9eb6e32b62d742f3d6f
#
_entry.id   95bfccad8e67e9eb6e32b62d742f3d6f
#
_cell.length_a   1.000
_cell.length_b   1.000
_cell.length_c   1.000
_cell.angle_alpha   90.00
_cell.angle_beta   90.00
_cell.angle_gamma   90.00
#
_symmetry.space_group_name_H-M   'P 1'
#
loop_
_entity.id
_entity.type
_entity.pdbx_description
1 polymer ?
#
loop_
_entity_poly.entity_id
_entity_poly.type
_entity_poly.pdbx_seq_one_letter_code
_entity_poly.pdbx_strand_id
1 'polypeptide(L)'
;MAWSLAEFSKIETDPLRKSVLDTFLMESDLLQIVPWETIGALSTRIVRYKDLPSFGYRKVNEGFAESTGHLEGKTENISLGGLDIDTDKAIARAKNTIADARALQQTMAMKSAAYQFNWKFIAGNPISDPEEFKGIEMRIDDIYAEGYTDQLFACNDTATGILNSQATRFNFLQDLDKLIYAIKGHAPDMLFMNKRMLLAIRSCLIREKLFSYGQDMFGRQTDMYGRVRLVDIGVRADQITEIILNDESTAGALAASGACSSIYAVRFGEGEYLWGIQEYPMEVEDLGELQTAPKYRTRVDWPHGLADVDPRCMARMYGVVSTA
;
A
#
# COMPACT_ATOMS: atom_id res chain seq x y z
N MET A 1 4.11 -6.66 -19.14
CA MET A 1 3.81 -7.15 -17.78
C MET A 1 4.96 -6.72 -16.90
N ALA A 2 4.74 -5.83 -15.94
CA ALA A 2 5.74 -5.54 -14.93
C ALA A 2 5.93 -6.77 -14.04
N TRP A 3 7.15 -6.98 -13.64
CA TRP A 3 7.50 -8.08 -12.75
C TRP A 3 7.32 -7.62 -11.32
N SER A 4 6.71 -8.42 -10.47
CA SER A 4 6.74 -8.17 -9.04
C SER A 4 8.16 -8.32 -8.52
N LEU A 5 8.52 -7.62 -7.43
CA LEU A 5 9.82 -7.79 -6.77
C LEU A 5 10.09 -9.26 -6.41
N ALA A 6 9.04 -10.00 -6.12
CA ALA A 6 9.09 -11.42 -5.83
C ALA A 6 9.40 -12.31 -7.05
N GLU A 7 9.01 -11.89 -8.25
CA GLU A 7 9.43 -12.55 -9.49
C GLU A 7 10.87 -12.19 -9.84
N PHE A 8 11.26 -10.94 -9.57
CA PHE A 8 12.62 -10.48 -9.75
C PHE A 8 13.60 -11.22 -8.84
N SER A 9 13.27 -11.46 -7.56
CA SER A 9 14.12 -12.19 -6.63
C SER A 9 14.41 -13.63 -7.09
N LYS A 10 13.52 -14.25 -7.88
CA LYS A 10 13.75 -15.59 -8.44
C LYS A 10 14.81 -15.63 -9.55
N ILE A 11 15.04 -14.50 -10.20
CA ILE A 11 15.96 -14.37 -11.34
C ILE A 11 17.31 -13.83 -10.90
N GLU A 12 17.35 -13.12 -9.76
CA GLU A 12 18.58 -12.58 -9.22
C GLU A 12 19.60 -13.69 -8.91
N THR A 13 20.77 -13.57 -9.49
CA THR A 13 21.86 -14.56 -9.39
C THR A 13 22.87 -14.24 -8.30
N ASP A 14 22.93 -12.98 -7.84
CA ASP A 14 23.80 -12.58 -6.74
C ASP A 14 23.16 -13.02 -5.39
N PRO A 15 23.83 -13.92 -4.64
CA PRO A 15 23.27 -14.48 -3.40
C PRO A 15 23.04 -13.43 -2.32
N LEU A 16 23.82 -12.34 -2.28
CA LEU A 16 23.65 -11.25 -1.32
C LEU A 16 22.41 -10.43 -1.65
N ARG A 17 22.26 -10.01 -2.91
CA ARG A 17 21.09 -9.26 -3.38
C ARG A 17 19.81 -10.06 -3.22
N LYS A 18 19.86 -11.35 -3.54
CA LYS A 18 18.71 -12.25 -3.35
C LYS A 18 18.28 -12.37 -1.88
N SER A 19 19.24 -12.60 -0.98
CA SER A 19 18.97 -12.70 0.47
C SER A 19 18.35 -11.41 1.03
N VAL A 20 18.81 -10.26 0.56
CA VAL A 20 18.30 -8.93 0.92
C VAL A 20 16.85 -8.77 0.43
N LEU A 21 16.59 -9.06 -0.83
CA LEU A 21 15.25 -8.98 -1.42
C LEU A 21 14.28 -9.95 -0.74
N ASP A 22 14.68 -11.19 -0.49
CA ASP A 22 13.83 -12.17 0.20
C ASP A 22 13.48 -11.71 1.62
N THR A 23 14.43 -11.15 2.37
CA THR A 23 14.16 -10.60 3.70
C THR A 23 13.19 -9.42 3.65
N PHE A 24 13.39 -8.51 2.69
CA PHE A 24 12.53 -7.36 2.47
C PHE A 24 11.09 -7.76 2.13
N LEU A 25 10.93 -8.74 1.25
CA LEU A 25 9.63 -9.26 0.84
C LEU A 25 8.91 -10.06 1.94
N MET A 26 9.66 -10.77 2.79
CA MET A 26 9.07 -11.53 3.89
C MET A 26 8.47 -10.65 4.99
N GLU A 27 8.92 -9.41 5.12
CA GLU A 27 8.43 -8.47 6.13
C GLU A 27 7.18 -7.69 5.69
N SER A 28 6.81 -7.74 4.40
CA SER A 28 5.66 -7.00 3.89
C SER A 28 4.89 -7.78 2.82
N ASP A 29 3.65 -8.14 3.15
CA ASP A 29 2.72 -8.77 2.20
C ASP A 29 2.38 -7.84 1.02
N LEU A 30 2.43 -6.51 1.26
CA LEU A 30 2.22 -5.49 0.24
C LEU A 30 3.28 -5.58 -0.87
N LEU A 31 4.56 -5.64 -0.51
CA LEU A 31 5.67 -5.67 -1.47
C LEU A 31 5.67 -6.91 -2.36
N GLN A 32 5.03 -8.00 -1.93
CA GLN A 32 4.93 -9.23 -2.72
C GLN A 32 3.99 -9.08 -3.92
N ILE A 33 2.98 -8.21 -3.80
CA ILE A 33 1.87 -8.13 -4.76
C ILE A 33 1.96 -6.89 -5.63
N VAL A 34 2.50 -5.79 -5.14
CA VAL A 34 2.66 -4.56 -5.94
C VAL A 34 3.49 -4.86 -7.19
N PRO A 35 2.94 -4.66 -8.40
CA PRO A 35 3.73 -4.72 -9.63
C PRO A 35 4.63 -3.49 -9.73
N TRP A 36 5.88 -3.66 -10.14
CA TRP A 36 6.86 -2.58 -10.25
C TRP A 36 7.27 -2.36 -11.71
N GLU A 37 7.16 -1.12 -12.14
CA GLU A 37 7.65 -0.66 -13.43
C GLU A 37 8.93 0.14 -13.26
N THR A 38 9.96 -0.20 -14.02
CA THR A 38 11.23 0.56 -14.04
C THR A 38 11.20 1.57 -15.16
N ILE A 39 11.23 2.86 -14.84
CA ILE A 39 11.05 3.94 -15.82
C ILE A 39 12.34 4.69 -16.20
N GLY A 40 13.46 4.47 -15.47
CA GLY A 40 14.76 5.11 -15.75
C GLY A 40 14.72 6.64 -15.74
N ALA A 41 13.75 7.24 -15.00
CA ALA A 41 13.57 8.69 -14.87
C ALA A 41 12.97 8.99 -13.50
N LEU A 42 13.20 10.19 -12.96
CA LEU A 42 12.67 10.62 -11.64
C LEU A 42 11.19 11.02 -11.66
N SER A 43 10.57 11.06 -12.83
CA SER A 43 9.14 11.31 -12.96
C SER A 43 8.59 10.67 -14.21
N THR A 44 7.32 10.28 -14.17
CA THR A 44 6.60 9.78 -15.34
C THR A 44 5.31 10.53 -15.54
N ARG A 45 4.90 10.70 -16.80
CA ARG A 45 3.62 11.31 -17.16
C ARG A 45 2.65 10.24 -17.61
N ILE A 46 1.57 10.09 -16.86
CA ILE A 46 0.50 9.16 -17.10
C ILE A 46 -0.65 9.91 -17.76
N VAL A 47 -1.28 9.30 -18.74
CA VAL A 47 -2.44 9.88 -19.43
C VAL A 47 -3.67 9.06 -19.06
N ARG A 48 -4.69 9.73 -18.51
CA ARG A 48 -5.97 9.11 -18.20
C ARG A 48 -7.11 9.74 -19.02
N TYR A 49 -8.18 8.98 -19.20
CA TYR A 49 -9.40 9.51 -19.78
C TYR A 49 -10.13 10.33 -18.72
N LYS A 50 -10.31 11.64 -19.00
CA LYS A 50 -11.10 12.51 -18.15
C LYS A 50 -12.58 12.37 -18.47
N ASP A 51 -12.93 12.54 -19.73
CA ASP A 51 -14.29 12.43 -20.24
C ASP A 51 -14.30 11.59 -21.50
N LEU A 52 -15.31 10.74 -21.63
CA LEU A 52 -15.56 10.00 -22.86
C LEU A 52 -16.47 10.80 -23.79
N PRO A 53 -16.29 10.68 -25.10
CA PRO A 53 -17.21 11.31 -26.05
C PRO A 53 -18.61 10.73 -25.87
N SER A 54 -19.64 11.60 -25.98
CA SER A 54 -21.02 11.16 -25.88
C SER A 54 -21.45 10.42 -27.14
N PHE A 55 -22.02 9.23 -26.98
CA PHE A 55 -22.62 8.47 -28.06
C PHE A 55 -24.13 8.81 -28.14
N GLY A 56 -24.58 9.39 -29.26
CA GLY A 56 -25.97 9.80 -29.46
C GLY A 56 -26.66 9.00 -30.56
N TYR A 57 -27.99 8.99 -30.51
CA TYR A 57 -28.84 8.43 -31.54
C TYR A 57 -29.41 9.58 -32.40
N ARG A 58 -29.57 9.36 -33.71
CA ARG A 58 -30.19 10.32 -34.65
C ARG A 58 -31.45 9.75 -35.28
N LYS A 59 -32.33 10.63 -35.77
CA LYS A 59 -33.43 10.25 -36.64
C LYS A 59 -32.94 10.08 -38.07
N VAL A 60 -33.77 9.46 -38.90
CA VAL A 60 -33.50 9.35 -40.33
C VAL A 60 -33.42 10.74 -40.92
N ASN A 61 -32.39 11.01 -41.73
CA ASN A 61 -32.06 12.30 -42.37
C ASN A 61 -31.56 13.41 -41.42
N GLU A 62 -31.19 13.10 -40.17
CA GLU A 62 -30.50 14.03 -39.29
C GLU A 62 -29.00 13.68 -39.19
N GLY A 63 -28.14 14.63 -38.82
CA GLY A 63 -26.74 14.42 -38.54
C GLY A 63 -26.51 13.93 -37.08
N PHE A 64 -25.34 13.36 -36.79
CA PHE A 64 -24.90 13.14 -35.41
C PHE A 64 -24.36 14.43 -34.82
N ALA A 65 -24.57 14.65 -33.53
CA ALA A 65 -23.88 15.70 -32.77
C ALA A 65 -22.40 15.39 -32.64
N GLU A 66 -21.54 16.38 -32.84
CA GLU A 66 -20.11 16.23 -32.57
C GLU A 66 -19.86 16.08 -31.06
N SER A 67 -18.99 15.15 -30.71
CA SER A 67 -18.53 14.98 -29.34
C SER A 67 -17.07 14.48 -29.33
N THR A 68 -16.25 15.11 -28.53
CA THR A 68 -14.84 14.76 -28.32
C THR A 68 -14.58 14.41 -26.87
N GLY A 69 -13.81 13.37 -26.62
CA GLY A 69 -13.33 13.04 -25.29
C GLY A 69 -12.12 13.89 -24.89
N HIS A 70 -11.90 14.04 -23.60
CA HIS A 70 -10.77 14.76 -23.04
C HIS A 70 -9.80 13.81 -22.36
N LEU A 71 -8.49 14.04 -22.59
CA LEU A 71 -7.40 13.37 -21.92
C LEU A 71 -6.81 14.29 -20.86
N GLU A 72 -6.47 13.73 -19.71
CA GLU A 72 -5.76 14.42 -18.64
C GLU A 72 -4.40 13.77 -18.42
N GLY A 73 -3.35 14.59 -18.33
CA GLY A 73 -2.01 14.13 -18.01
C GLY A 73 -1.70 14.37 -16.55
N LYS A 74 -1.41 13.30 -15.81
CA LYS A 74 -0.97 13.34 -14.41
C LYS A 74 0.52 13.04 -14.37
N THR A 75 1.29 13.84 -13.65
CA THR A 75 2.72 13.60 -13.44
C THR A 75 2.92 12.96 -12.06
N GLU A 76 3.54 11.80 -12.05
CA GLU A 76 3.93 11.08 -10.83
C GLU A 76 5.43 11.17 -10.64
N ASN A 77 5.86 11.48 -9.43
CA ASN A 77 7.27 11.66 -9.08
C ASN A 77 7.78 10.46 -8.29
N ILE A 78 9.06 10.16 -8.48
CA ILE A 78 9.81 9.18 -7.69
C ILE A 78 10.45 9.91 -6.52
N SER A 79 10.35 9.31 -5.33
CA SER A 79 11.05 9.73 -4.12
C SER A 79 12.33 8.94 -3.95
N LEU A 80 13.40 9.61 -3.57
CA LEU A 80 14.70 8.98 -3.34
C LEU A 80 14.74 8.39 -1.93
N GLY A 81 14.44 7.10 -1.80
CA GLY A 81 14.51 6.38 -0.54
C GLY A 81 15.85 5.69 -0.36
N GLY A 82 16.50 5.85 0.80
CA GLY A 82 17.76 5.18 1.05
C GLY A 82 18.27 5.40 2.48
N LEU A 83 19.29 4.66 2.84
CA LEU A 83 19.99 4.85 4.11
C LEU A 83 21.46 4.39 4.03
N ASP A 84 22.32 5.06 4.78
CA ASP A 84 23.71 4.69 4.99
C ASP A 84 23.87 3.99 6.35
N ILE A 85 24.49 2.81 6.35
CA ILE A 85 24.76 1.99 7.53
C ILE A 85 26.25 2.05 7.83
N ASP A 86 26.62 2.67 8.94
CA ASP A 86 27.99 2.77 9.39
C ASP A 86 28.28 1.74 10.48
N THR A 87 29.28 0.88 10.28
CA THR A 87 29.76 -0.08 11.28
C THR A 87 31.20 0.25 11.65
N ASP A 88 31.48 0.41 12.96
CA ASP A 88 32.84 0.67 13.44
C ASP A 88 33.77 -0.52 13.11
N LYS A 89 34.98 -0.20 12.66
CA LYS A 89 35.99 -1.18 12.28
C LYS A 89 36.42 -2.11 13.42
N ALA A 90 36.42 -1.61 14.67
CA ALA A 90 36.73 -2.42 15.84
C ALA A 90 35.65 -3.47 16.10
N ILE A 91 34.36 -3.09 15.95
CA ILE A 91 33.21 -3.99 16.09
C ILE A 91 33.20 -5.03 14.98
N ALA A 92 33.40 -4.60 13.72
CA ALA A 92 33.43 -5.50 12.56
C ALA A 92 34.56 -6.55 12.62
N ARG A 93 35.64 -6.26 13.33
CA ARG A 93 36.80 -7.17 13.52
C ARG A 93 36.74 -8.01 14.77
N ALA A 94 35.79 -7.76 15.67
CA ALA A 94 35.65 -8.50 16.93
C ALA A 94 35.23 -9.94 16.66
N LYS A 95 36.13 -10.90 16.88
CA LYS A 95 35.91 -12.33 16.65
C LYS A 95 35.00 -13.04 17.66
N ASN A 96 34.59 -12.36 18.74
CA ASN A 96 33.80 -12.92 19.83
C ASN A 96 32.29 -12.59 19.75
N THR A 97 31.81 -12.05 18.65
CA THR A 97 30.41 -11.79 18.40
C THR A 97 29.71 -13.05 17.88
N ILE A 98 28.54 -13.37 18.43
CA ILE A 98 27.72 -14.53 18.04
C ILE A 98 27.23 -14.43 16.58
N ALA A 99 27.13 -13.20 16.04
CA ALA A 99 26.74 -12.91 14.67
C ALA A 99 27.64 -11.80 14.09
N ASP A 100 27.77 -11.78 12.77
CA ASP A 100 28.40 -10.66 12.08
C ASP A 100 27.56 -9.39 12.31
N ALA A 101 28.12 -8.44 13.06
CA ALA A 101 27.45 -7.20 13.42
C ALA A 101 27.02 -6.39 12.17
N ARG A 102 27.78 -6.49 11.07
CA ARG A 102 27.47 -5.83 9.82
C ARG A 102 26.25 -6.47 9.13
N ALA A 103 26.21 -7.80 9.04
CA ALA A 103 25.08 -8.52 8.46
C ALA A 103 23.78 -8.30 9.26
N LEU A 104 23.90 -8.25 10.60
CA LEU A 104 22.75 -7.96 11.46
C LEU A 104 22.19 -6.54 11.21
N GLN A 105 23.07 -5.54 11.12
CA GLN A 105 22.63 -4.17 10.84
C GLN A 105 22.01 -4.03 9.44
N GLN A 106 22.53 -4.72 8.44
CA GLN A 106 21.92 -4.77 7.09
C GLN A 106 20.51 -5.37 7.15
N THR A 107 20.32 -6.48 7.87
CA THR A 107 19.00 -7.10 8.04
C THR A 107 18.02 -6.15 8.74
N MET A 108 18.46 -5.44 9.79
CA MET A 108 17.64 -4.45 10.49
C MET A 108 17.25 -3.28 9.58
N ALA A 109 18.16 -2.83 8.72
CA ALA A 109 17.90 -1.78 7.76
C ALA A 109 16.85 -2.18 6.72
N MET A 110 16.92 -3.42 6.21
CA MET A 110 15.91 -3.93 5.27
C MET A 110 14.52 -3.99 5.89
N LYS A 111 14.42 -4.44 7.14
CA LYS A 111 13.14 -4.41 7.87
C LYS A 111 12.61 -3.00 8.06
N SER A 112 13.49 -2.07 8.43
CA SER A 112 13.13 -0.66 8.57
C SER A 112 12.64 -0.06 7.26
N ALA A 113 13.29 -0.38 6.14
CA ALA A 113 12.88 0.07 4.81
C ALA A 113 11.49 -0.47 4.43
N ALA A 114 11.19 -1.75 4.71
CA ALA A 114 9.87 -2.34 4.47
C ALA A 114 8.78 -1.65 5.30
N TYR A 115 9.01 -1.42 6.59
CA TYR A 115 8.05 -0.73 7.46
C TYR A 115 7.83 0.73 7.03
N GLN A 116 8.89 1.42 6.63
CA GLN A 116 8.82 2.79 6.14
C GLN A 116 8.02 2.86 4.83
N PHE A 117 8.25 1.93 3.91
CA PHE A 117 7.47 1.83 2.68
C PHE A 117 5.98 1.59 2.97
N ASN A 118 5.65 0.61 3.82
CA ASN A 118 4.27 0.33 4.19
C ASN A 118 3.57 1.56 4.80
N TRP A 119 4.29 2.30 5.64
CA TRP A 119 3.75 3.53 6.23
C TRP A 119 3.49 4.60 5.17
N LYS A 120 4.48 4.90 4.32
CA LYS A 120 4.34 5.93 3.29
C LYS A 120 3.41 5.53 2.17
N PHE A 121 3.24 4.24 1.92
CA PHE A 121 2.23 3.72 1.00
C PHE A 121 0.81 4.16 1.40
N ILE A 122 0.47 4.15 2.68
CA ILE A 122 -0.82 4.66 3.18
C ILE A 122 -0.77 6.19 3.35
N ALA A 123 0.16 6.69 4.18
CA ALA A 123 0.13 8.05 4.74
C ALA A 123 1.13 9.02 4.07
N GLY A 124 1.76 8.65 2.96
CA GLY A 124 2.70 9.52 2.26
C GLY A 124 2.06 10.83 1.80
N ASN A 125 2.66 11.97 2.16
CA ASN A 125 2.09 13.29 1.89
C ASN A 125 3.17 14.28 1.42
N PRO A 126 3.35 14.46 0.11
CA PRO A 126 4.33 15.38 -0.46
C PRO A 126 4.05 16.87 -0.17
N ILE A 127 2.87 17.22 0.35
CA ILE A 127 2.56 18.58 0.78
C ILE A 127 3.22 18.86 2.12
N SER A 128 3.21 17.88 3.04
CA SER A 128 3.84 18.00 4.36
C SER A 128 5.34 17.78 4.30
N ASP A 129 5.79 16.85 3.48
CA ASP A 129 7.19 16.51 3.26
C ASP A 129 7.43 16.30 1.75
N PRO A 130 8.07 17.26 1.06
CA PRO A 130 8.29 17.18 -0.38
C PRO A 130 9.16 16.00 -0.84
N GLU A 131 9.89 15.36 0.07
CA GLU A 131 10.72 14.19 -0.24
C GLU A 131 9.91 12.90 -0.33
N GLU A 132 8.64 12.91 0.10
CA GLU A 132 7.77 11.75 0.09
C GLU A 132 6.96 11.63 -1.22
N PHE A 133 6.68 10.38 -1.60
CA PHE A 133 5.70 10.14 -2.65
C PHE A 133 4.27 10.20 -2.09
N LYS A 134 3.29 10.39 -2.97
CA LYS A 134 1.89 10.49 -2.63
C LYS A 134 1.31 9.14 -2.25
N GLY A 135 0.89 8.96 -1.00
CA GLY A 135 0.26 7.75 -0.47
C GLY A 135 -1.20 7.58 -0.88
N ILE A 136 -1.78 6.43 -0.54
CA ILE A 136 -3.16 6.07 -0.90
C ILE A 136 -4.19 7.01 -0.27
N GLU A 137 -4.02 7.38 0.99
CA GLU A 137 -4.95 8.26 1.70
C GLU A 137 -5.15 9.58 0.94
N MET A 138 -4.07 10.26 0.62
CA MET A 138 -4.10 11.50 -0.12
C MET A 138 -4.63 11.34 -1.55
N ARG A 139 -4.36 10.20 -2.20
CA ARG A 139 -4.89 9.91 -3.54
C ARG A 139 -6.40 9.75 -3.51
N ILE A 140 -6.94 9.07 -2.51
CA ILE A 140 -8.38 8.89 -2.33
C ILE A 140 -9.07 10.23 -2.06
N ASP A 141 -8.46 11.10 -1.26
CA ASP A 141 -9.00 12.43 -0.99
C ASP A 141 -9.08 13.28 -2.27
N ASP A 142 -8.06 13.21 -3.14
CA ASP A 142 -8.08 13.90 -4.44
C ASP A 142 -9.16 13.31 -5.37
N ILE A 143 -9.27 11.98 -5.43
CA ILE A 143 -10.27 11.29 -6.23
C ILE A 143 -11.69 11.66 -5.77
N TYR A 144 -11.89 11.75 -4.46
CA TYR A 144 -13.15 12.22 -3.88
C TYR A 144 -13.44 13.67 -4.29
N ALA A 145 -12.45 14.53 -4.25
CA ALA A 145 -12.56 15.93 -4.68
C ALA A 145 -12.88 16.07 -6.19
N GLU A 146 -12.45 15.12 -7.01
CA GLU A 146 -12.78 15.03 -8.43
C GLU A 146 -14.24 14.57 -8.69
N GLY A 147 -14.98 14.15 -7.66
CA GLY A 147 -16.39 13.76 -7.74
C GLY A 147 -16.67 12.26 -7.66
N TYR A 148 -15.67 11.42 -7.45
CA TYR A 148 -15.84 9.98 -7.23
C TYR A 148 -16.17 9.69 -5.75
N THR A 149 -17.41 10.00 -5.36
CA THR A 149 -17.86 9.96 -3.96
C THR A 149 -17.94 8.55 -3.36
N ASP A 150 -18.01 7.52 -4.19
CA ASP A 150 -18.09 6.13 -3.74
C ASP A 150 -16.74 5.59 -3.21
N GLN A 151 -15.63 6.26 -3.52
CA GLN A 151 -14.29 5.87 -3.08
C GLN A 151 -13.97 6.27 -1.65
N LEU A 152 -14.75 7.20 -1.05
CA LEU A 152 -14.55 7.63 0.32
C LEU A 152 -15.90 7.75 1.05
N PHE A 153 -16.16 6.86 1.99
CA PHE A 153 -17.42 6.90 2.76
C PHE A 153 -17.23 6.43 4.20
N ALA A 154 -18.17 6.88 5.06
CA ALA A 154 -18.21 6.47 6.45
C ALA A 154 -18.90 5.11 6.60
N CYS A 155 -18.46 4.31 7.57
CA CYS A 155 -19.20 3.13 8.01
C CYS A 155 -20.55 3.56 8.61
N ASN A 156 -21.63 2.81 8.33
CA ASN A 156 -22.99 3.15 8.82
C ASN A 156 -23.12 3.05 10.34
N ASP A 157 -22.32 2.21 10.98
CA ASP A 157 -22.41 1.93 12.43
C ASP A 157 -21.15 2.40 13.17
N THR A 158 -21.01 3.73 13.24
CA THR A 158 -19.84 4.38 13.84
C THR A 158 -19.90 4.51 15.36
N ALA A 159 -21.08 4.35 15.95
CA ALA A 159 -21.28 4.56 17.40
C ALA A 159 -21.07 3.29 18.24
N THR A 160 -21.26 2.13 17.65
CA THR A 160 -21.17 0.83 18.34
C THR A 160 -20.21 -0.10 17.59
N GLY A 161 -19.46 -0.90 18.33
CA GLY A 161 -18.51 -1.84 17.71
C GLY A 161 -19.19 -2.85 16.79
N ILE A 162 -18.49 -3.26 15.74
CA ILE A 162 -18.98 -4.22 14.72
C ILE A 162 -19.41 -5.58 15.29
N LEU A 163 -18.93 -5.95 16.47
CA LEU A 163 -19.27 -7.22 17.13
C LEU A 163 -20.44 -7.13 18.11
N ASN A 164 -20.99 -5.94 18.35
CA ASN A 164 -21.99 -5.69 19.41
C ASN A 164 -23.29 -6.48 19.22
N SER A 165 -23.86 -6.49 18.02
CA SER A 165 -25.11 -7.19 17.71
C SER A 165 -25.07 -7.87 16.35
N GLN A 166 -26.08 -8.70 16.04
CA GLN A 166 -26.21 -9.28 14.71
C GLN A 166 -26.50 -8.19 13.66
N ALA A 167 -27.30 -7.20 14.00
CA ALA A 167 -27.63 -6.10 13.11
C ALA A 167 -26.38 -5.28 12.75
N THR A 168 -25.52 -4.95 13.74
CA THR A 168 -24.26 -4.22 13.48
C THR A 168 -23.32 -5.03 12.58
N ARG A 169 -23.25 -6.35 12.75
CA ARG A 169 -22.45 -7.21 11.87
C ARG A 169 -22.97 -7.20 10.43
N PHE A 170 -24.29 -7.29 10.21
CA PHE A 170 -24.89 -7.23 8.88
C PHE A 170 -24.65 -5.87 8.21
N ASN A 171 -24.83 -4.78 8.94
CA ASN A 171 -24.57 -3.43 8.43
C ASN A 171 -23.10 -3.29 8.00
N PHE A 172 -22.19 -3.76 8.84
CA PHE A 172 -20.77 -3.75 8.53
C PHE A 172 -20.42 -4.59 7.28
N LEU A 173 -21.02 -5.79 7.13
CA LEU A 173 -20.79 -6.62 5.94
C LEU A 173 -21.36 -5.95 4.67
N GLN A 174 -22.48 -5.25 4.76
CA GLN A 174 -23.01 -4.46 3.64
C GLN A 174 -22.06 -3.31 3.27
N ASP A 175 -21.49 -2.63 4.26
CA ASP A 175 -20.52 -1.57 4.01
C ASP A 175 -19.21 -2.12 3.44
N LEU A 176 -18.78 -3.31 3.89
CA LEU A 176 -17.62 -3.99 3.33
C LEU A 176 -17.85 -4.40 1.86
N ASP A 177 -19.03 -4.93 1.55
CA ASP A 177 -19.43 -5.21 0.17
C ASP A 177 -19.49 -3.92 -0.66
N LYS A 178 -20.02 -2.82 -0.12
CA LYS A 178 -20.00 -1.52 -0.77
C LYS A 178 -18.58 -1.07 -1.09
N LEU A 179 -17.63 -1.24 -0.17
CA LEU A 179 -16.22 -0.93 -0.38
C LEU A 179 -15.62 -1.73 -1.54
N ILE A 180 -15.91 -3.04 -1.59
CA ILE A 180 -15.45 -3.92 -2.67
C ILE A 180 -16.06 -3.51 -4.01
N TYR A 181 -17.35 -3.18 -4.04
CA TYR A 181 -18.06 -2.77 -5.26
C TYR A 181 -17.69 -1.36 -5.73
N ALA A 182 -17.14 -0.50 -4.89
CA ALA A 182 -16.61 0.80 -5.29
C ALA A 182 -15.39 0.66 -6.22
N ILE A 183 -14.65 -0.44 -6.11
CA ILE A 183 -13.50 -0.70 -6.98
C ILE A 183 -13.95 -1.13 -8.38
N LYS A 184 -13.31 -0.60 -9.41
CA LYS A 184 -13.60 -0.98 -10.80
C LYS A 184 -13.46 -2.48 -11.02
N GLY A 185 -14.51 -3.12 -11.55
CA GLY A 185 -14.57 -4.57 -11.76
C GLY A 185 -14.87 -5.36 -10.48
N HIS A 186 -15.20 -4.70 -9.37
CA HIS A 186 -15.65 -5.30 -8.10
C HIS A 186 -14.70 -6.39 -7.56
N ALA A 187 -13.40 -6.19 -7.76
CA ALA A 187 -12.37 -7.16 -7.40
C ALA A 187 -11.11 -6.44 -6.95
N PRO A 188 -11.08 -5.84 -5.74
CA PRO A 188 -9.83 -5.43 -5.13
C PRO A 188 -8.95 -6.67 -4.87
N ASP A 189 -7.65 -6.49 -4.93
CA ASP A 189 -6.69 -7.55 -4.62
C ASP A 189 -6.51 -7.70 -3.11
N MET A 190 -6.53 -6.57 -2.40
CA MET A 190 -6.31 -6.51 -0.96
C MET A 190 -7.22 -5.51 -0.26
N LEU A 191 -7.52 -5.84 1.00
CA LEU A 191 -8.06 -4.92 1.99
C LEU A 191 -7.02 -4.70 3.08
N PHE A 192 -6.56 -3.47 3.22
CA PHE A 192 -5.60 -3.08 4.25
C PHE A 192 -6.31 -2.54 5.47
N MET A 193 -5.88 -3.01 6.64
CA MET A 193 -6.42 -2.61 7.93
C MET A 193 -5.38 -2.79 9.02
N ASN A 194 -5.68 -2.36 10.23
CA ASN A 194 -4.81 -2.65 11.37
C ASN A 194 -5.14 -4.02 12.00
N LYS A 195 -4.24 -4.52 12.81
CA LYS A 195 -4.35 -5.83 13.46
C LYS A 195 -5.63 -5.99 14.29
N ARG A 196 -6.04 -4.95 15.01
CA ARG A 196 -7.24 -4.99 15.85
C ARG A 196 -8.50 -5.13 14.98
N MET A 197 -8.57 -4.39 13.88
CA MET A 197 -9.66 -4.48 12.92
C MET A 197 -9.68 -5.84 12.24
N LEU A 198 -8.55 -6.38 11.85
CA LEU A 198 -8.44 -7.71 11.26
C LEU A 198 -9.02 -8.79 12.19
N LEU A 199 -8.68 -8.75 13.48
CA LEU A 199 -9.22 -9.68 14.47
C LEU A 199 -10.75 -9.53 14.65
N ALA A 200 -11.25 -8.30 14.64
CA ALA A 200 -12.68 -8.03 14.75
C ALA A 200 -13.46 -8.53 13.52
N ILE A 201 -12.94 -8.27 12.32
CA ILE A 201 -13.51 -8.78 11.05
C ILE A 201 -13.49 -10.31 11.02
N ARG A 202 -12.36 -10.91 11.37
CA ARG A 202 -12.25 -12.38 11.45
C ARG A 202 -13.31 -12.97 12.38
N SER A 203 -13.50 -12.38 13.56
CA SER A 203 -14.52 -12.80 14.51
C SER A 203 -15.94 -12.64 13.95
N CYS A 204 -16.20 -11.55 13.22
CA CYS A 204 -17.47 -11.32 12.53
C CYS A 204 -17.72 -12.40 11.46
N LEU A 205 -16.75 -12.64 10.59
CA LEU A 205 -16.85 -13.62 9.49
C LEU A 205 -17.04 -15.06 10.01
N ILE A 206 -16.38 -15.44 11.10
CA ILE A 206 -16.53 -16.75 11.73
C ILE A 206 -17.95 -16.91 12.29
N ARG A 207 -18.50 -15.88 12.96
CA ARG A 207 -19.87 -15.90 13.51
C ARG A 207 -20.93 -16.02 12.44
N GLU A 208 -20.73 -15.37 11.30
CA GLU A 208 -21.65 -15.43 10.15
C GLU A 208 -21.34 -16.55 9.16
N LYS A 209 -20.33 -17.42 9.44
CA LYS A 209 -19.91 -18.58 8.62
C LYS A 209 -19.46 -18.21 7.20
N LEU A 210 -18.91 -17.00 7.03
CA LEU A 210 -18.42 -16.47 5.75
C LEU A 210 -16.89 -16.50 5.64
N PHE A 211 -16.22 -17.09 6.62
CA PHE A 211 -14.76 -17.08 6.68
C PHE A 211 -14.12 -18.06 5.71
N SER A 212 -13.14 -17.61 4.96
CA SER A 212 -12.35 -18.43 4.02
C SER A 212 -10.85 -18.17 4.20
N TYR A 213 -10.04 -19.16 3.78
CA TYR A 213 -8.58 -19.07 3.80
C TYR A 213 -8.02 -19.09 2.39
N GLY A 214 -7.02 -18.27 2.15
CA GLY A 214 -6.14 -18.36 0.98
C GLY A 214 -4.74 -18.78 1.38
N GLN A 215 -3.86 -18.86 0.41
CA GLN A 215 -2.43 -19.05 0.60
C GLN A 215 -1.69 -17.89 -0.04
N ASP A 216 -0.68 -17.41 0.68
CA ASP A 216 0.28 -16.44 0.18
C ASP A 216 1.32 -17.10 -0.74
N MET A 217 2.15 -16.29 -1.39
CA MET A 217 3.22 -16.72 -2.29
C MET A 217 4.24 -17.65 -1.62
N PHE A 218 4.41 -17.54 -0.30
CA PHE A 218 5.26 -18.40 0.53
C PHE A 218 4.50 -19.60 1.15
N GLY A 219 3.24 -19.85 0.75
CA GLY A 219 2.41 -20.93 1.28
C GLY A 219 1.85 -20.68 2.68
N ARG A 220 1.95 -19.46 3.21
CA ARG A 220 1.34 -19.08 4.49
C ARG A 220 -0.18 -18.94 4.31
N GLN A 221 -0.93 -19.30 5.32
CA GLN A 221 -2.38 -19.07 5.32
C GLN A 221 -2.68 -17.58 5.50
N THR A 222 -3.53 -17.05 4.63
CA THR A 222 -4.04 -15.69 4.70
C THR A 222 -5.54 -15.68 4.88
N ASP A 223 -6.04 -14.74 5.66
CA ASP A 223 -7.47 -14.55 5.85
C ASP A 223 -8.09 -13.93 4.58
N MET A 224 -9.26 -14.43 4.17
CA MET A 224 -9.95 -13.94 2.98
C MET A 224 -11.42 -13.65 3.26
N TYR A 225 -11.95 -12.64 2.58
CA TYR A 225 -13.37 -12.39 2.44
C TYR A 225 -13.76 -12.56 0.98
N GLY A 226 -14.47 -13.63 0.67
CA GLY A 226 -14.75 -14.00 -0.70
C GLY A 226 -13.46 -14.29 -1.50
N ARG A 227 -13.09 -13.38 -2.39
CA ARG A 227 -11.86 -13.49 -3.21
C ARG A 227 -10.77 -12.49 -2.78
N VAL A 228 -11.07 -11.63 -1.82
CA VAL A 228 -10.22 -10.52 -1.44
C VAL A 228 -9.40 -10.90 -0.22
N ARG A 229 -8.10 -10.61 -0.24
CA ARG A 229 -7.21 -10.84 0.92
C ARG A 229 -7.39 -9.75 1.96
N LEU A 230 -7.47 -10.16 3.23
CA LEU A 230 -7.45 -9.28 4.38
C LEU A 230 -6.02 -9.20 4.91
N VAL A 231 -5.45 -8.01 4.91
CA VAL A 231 -4.04 -7.80 5.24
C VAL A 231 -3.89 -6.78 6.35
N ASP A 232 -3.12 -7.16 7.37
CA ASP A 232 -2.61 -6.21 8.35
C ASP A 232 -1.41 -5.48 7.76
N ILE A 233 -1.52 -4.16 7.57
CA ILE A 233 -0.44 -3.33 7.03
C ILE A 233 0.76 -3.23 7.99
N GLY A 234 0.57 -3.58 9.26
CA GLY A 234 1.61 -3.63 10.27
C GLY A 234 1.83 -2.33 11.04
N VAL A 235 3.04 -2.20 11.55
CA VAL A 235 3.48 -1.08 12.40
C VAL A 235 4.57 -0.26 11.70
N ARG A 236 4.84 0.94 12.21
CA ARG A 236 5.93 1.80 11.74
C ARG A 236 7.29 1.21 12.17
N ALA A 237 8.38 1.83 11.72
CA ALA A 237 9.74 1.40 12.05
C ALA A 237 10.07 1.41 13.56
N ASP A 238 9.29 2.10 14.38
CA ASP A 238 9.36 2.06 15.85
C ASP A 238 8.83 0.74 16.47
N GLN A 239 8.20 -0.13 15.65
CA GLN A 239 7.60 -1.42 16.02
C GLN A 239 6.47 -1.31 17.07
N ILE A 240 5.97 -0.12 17.35
CA ILE A 240 4.94 0.16 18.35
C ILE A 240 3.72 0.82 17.72
N THR A 241 3.94 1.87 16.92
CA THR A 241 2.86 2.68 16.35
C THR A 241 2.26 1.97 15.14
N GLU A 242 0.97 1.67 15.17
CA GLU A 242 0.24 1.13 14.01
C GLU A 242 0.24 2.15 12.85
N ILE A 243 0.32 1.66 11.63
CA ILE A 243 0.29 2.51 10.42
C ILE A 243 -1.11 3.10 10.26
N ILE A 244 -2.15 2.26 10.33
CA ILE A 244 -3.55 2.68 10.37
C ILE A 244 -3.96 2.76 11.84
N LEU A 245 -4.22 3.96 12.32
CA LEU A 245 -4.52 4.20 13.72
C LEU A 245 -5.88 3.63 14.14
N ASN A 246 -6.04 3.38 15.44
CA ASN A 246 -7.32 2.97 16.04
C ASN A 246 -8.12 4.14 16.62
N ASP A 247 -7.57 5.32 16.61
CA ASP A 247 -8.15 6.56 17.10
C ASP A 247 -8.08 7.64 16.03
N GLU A 248 -8.35 7.26 14.78
CA GLU A 248 -8.44 8.26 13.70
C GLU A 248 -9.50 9.30 14.07
N SER A 249 -9.04 10.49 14.44
CA SER A 249 -9.90 11.66 14.56
C SER A 249 -10.29 12.10 13.16
N THR A 250 -11.38 11.59 12.65
CA THR A 250 -11.92 12.01 11.36
C THR A 250 -12.27 13.49 11.44
N ALA A 251 -11.53 14.31 10.75
CA ALA A 251 -11.91 15.66 10.43
C ALA A 251 -13.17 15.60 9.58
N GLY A 252 -14.34 15.68 10.21
CA GLY A 252 -15.64 15.71 9.56
C GLY A 252 -16.63 14.73 10.15
N ALA A 253 -17.46 15.22 11.05
CA ALA A 253 -18.85 14.82 11.36
C ALA A 253 -19.13 13.50 12.09
N LEU A 254 -18.23 12.56 12.28
CA LEU A 254 -18.50 11.35 13.05
C LEU A 254 -17.42 11.14 14.11
N ALA A 255 -17.40 12.04 15.09
CA ALA A 255 -16.73 11.83 16.37
C ALA A 255 -17.48 10.74 17.16
N ALA A 256 -17.45 9.52 16.69
CA ALA A 256 -17.75 8.37 17.51
C ALA A 256 -16.55 8.17 18.43
N SER A 257 -16.79 8.26 19.71
CA SER A 257 -15.92 7.90 20.83
C SER A 257 -14.61 7.17 20.48
N GLY A 258 -13.57 7.88 20.08
CA GLY A 258 -12.16 7.55 20.36
C GLY A 258 -11.53 6.23 19.90
N ALA A 259 -12.20 5.34 19.19
CA ALA A 259 -11.67 4.04 18.83
C ALA A 259 -12.11 3.61 17.42
N CYS A 260 -12.06 4.50 16.46
CA CYS A 260 -12.40 4.21 15.07
C CYS A 260 -11.13 4.08 14.21
N SER A 261 -11.22 3.28 13.17
CA SER A 261 -10.16 3.00 12.23
C SER A 261 -10.69 3.01 10.80
N SER A 262 -9.79 2.98 9.82
CA SER A 262 -10.13 2.91 8.40
C SER A 262 -9.77 1.55 7.79
N ILE A 263 -10.49 1.20 6.72
CA ILE A 263 -10.19 0.06 5.86
C ILE A 263 -9.97 0.59 4.44
N TYR A 264 -8.88 0.20 3.82
CA TYR A 264 -8.53 0.59 2.47
C TYR A 264 -8.66 -0.61 1.53
N ALA A 265 -9.37 -0.45 0.43
CA ALA A 265 -9.45 -1.43 -0.65
C ALA A 265 -8.59 -0.96 -1.81
N VAL A 266 -7.76 -1.86 -2.34
CA VAL A 266 -6.83 -1.53 -3.44
C VAL A 266 -6.83 -2.62 -4.48
N ARG A 267 -6.79 -2.19 -5.74
CA ARG A 267 -6.57 -3.02 -6.89
C ARG A 267 -5.27 -2.64 -7.57
N PHE A 268 -4.40 -3.63 -7.77
CA PHE A 268 -3.12 -3.46 -8.44
C PHE A 268 -3.19 -3.82 -9.92
N GLY A 269 -2.35 -3.21 -10.74
CA GLY A 269 -2.23 -3.53 -12.15
C GLY A 269 -1.44 -2.46 -12.90
N GLU A 270 -0.37 -2.89 -13.55
CA GLU A 270 0.50 -2.02 -14.35
C GLU A 270 -0.30 -1.37 -15.49
N GLY A 271 -0.21 -0.06 -15.59
CA GLY A 271 -0.82 0.71 -16.68
C GLY A 271 -2.34 0.83 -16.67
N GLU A 272 -3.06 0.11 -15.79
CA GLU A 272 -4.52 0.14 -15.71
C GLU A 272 -5.05 0.61 -14.35
N TYR A 273 -4.41 0.23 -13.26
CA TYR A 273 -4.87 0.50 -11.90
C TYR A 273 -3.77 1.21 -11.09
N LEU A 274 -3.42 0.69 -9.91
CA LEU A 274 -2.33 1.17 -9.08
C LEU A 274 -1.11 0.28 -9.25
N TRP A 275 0.08 0.87 -9.43
CA TRP A 275 1.35 0.15 -9.46
C TRP A 275 2.48 0.98 -8.87
N GLY A 276 3.59 0.30 -8.56
CA GLY A 276 4.83 0.94 -8.12
C GLY A 276 5.68 1.37 -9.32
N ILE A 277 6.27 2.53 -9.24
CA ILE A 277 7.28 3.02 -10.18
C ILE A 277 8.62 3.10 -9.47
N GLN A 278 9.69 2.74 -10.16
CA GLN A 278 11.06 2.84 -9.66
C GLN A 278 12.00 3.25 -10.77
N GLU A 279 13.10 3.93 -10.41
CA GLU A 279 14.15 4.24 -11.37
C GLU A 279 15.03 3.01 -11.62
N TYR A 280 15.40 2.33 -10.56
CA TYR A 280 16.10 1.04 -10.53
C TYR A 280 15.64 0.23 -9.31
N PRO A 281 15.80 -1.11 -9.35
CA PRO A 281 15.50 -1.96 -8.18
C PRO A 281 16.37 -1.58 -6.99
N MET A 282 15.90 -1.90 -5.78
CA MET A 282 16.67 -1.69 -4.55
C MET A 282 18.09 -2.24 -4.67
N GLU A 283 19.07 -1.39 -4.44
CA GLU A 283 20.49 -1.73 -4.49
C GLU A 283 21.13 -1.60 -3.11
N VAL A 284 22.05 -2.53 -2.83
CA VAL A 284 22.89 -2.51 -1.64
C VAL A 284 24.34 -2.46 -2.09
N GLU A 285 25.00 -1.36 -1.78
CA GLU A 285 26.38 -1.11 -2.16
C GLU A 285 27.29 -1.05 -0.93
N ASP A 286 28.41 -1.77 -0.98
CA ASP A 286 29.48 -1.66 0.02
C ASP A 286 30.47 -0.59 -0.41
N LEU A 287 30.42 0.56 0.24
CA LEU A 287 31.30 1.69 -0.02
C LEU A 287 32.69 1.52 0.65
N GLY A 288 32.91 0.44 1.39
CA GLY A 288 34.17 0.18 2.06
C GLY A 288 34.45 1.05 3.28
N GLU A 289 35.74 1.29 3.57
CA GLU A 289 36.18 2.10 4.71
C GLU A 289 36.09 3.60 4.37
N LEU A 290 35.45 4.36 5.23
CA LEU A 290 35.35 5.81 5.11
C LEU A 290 36.72 6.48 5.33
N GLN A 291 37.06 7.45 4.49
CA GLN A 291 38.32 8.22 4.66
C GLN A 291 38.32 9.12 5.90
N THR A 292 37.14 9.51 6.39
CA THR A 292 36.96 10.47 7.50
C THR A 292 36.89 9.80 8.87
N ALA A 293 36.59 8.50 8.94
CA ALA A 293 36.44 7.76 10.20
C ALA A 293 36.72 6.26 10.01
N PRO A 294 37.20 5.53 11.02
CA PRO A 294 37.45 4.09 10.95
C PRO A 294 36.14 3.28 10.98
N LYS A 295 35.30 3.49 9.96
CA LYS A 295 33.99 2.86 9.78
C LYS A 295 33.86 2.27 8.40
N TYR A 296 33.16 1.14 8.30
CA TYR A 296 32.70 0.58 7.05
C TYR A 296 31.29 1.08 6.78
N ARG A 297 31.04 1.60 5.57
CA ARG A 297 29.74 2.09 5.13
C ARG A 297 29.12 1.14 4.12
N THR A 298 27.85 0.79 4.36
CA THR A 298 27.01 0.12 3.37
C THR A 298 25.84 1.06 3.07
N ARG A 299 25.56 1.31 1.80
CA ARG A 299 24.45 2.11 1.33
C ARG A 299 23.35 1.21 0.82
N VAL A 300 22.13 1.50 1.21
CA VAL A 300 20.90 0.95 0.62
C VAL A 300 20.22 2.10 -0.09
N ASP A 301 19.93 1.92 -1.36
CA ASP A 301 19.32 2.94 -2.21
C ASP A 301 18.15 2.34 -2.99
N TRP A 302 17.01 3.03 -2.98
CA TRP A 302 15.80 2.60 -3.68
C TRP A 302 14.92 3.79 -4.04
N PRO A 303 15.08 4.36 -5.24
CA PRO A 303 14.19 5.38 -5.75
C PRO A 303 12.86 4.76 -6.16
N HIS A 304 11.77 5.13 -5.49
CA HIS A 304 10.47 4.54 -5.72
C HIS A 304 9.33 5.55 -5.58
N GLY A 305 8.18 5.19 -6.12
CA GLY A 305 6.94 5.96 -6.04
C GLY A 305 5.75 5.09 -6.39
N LEU A 306 4.58 5.71 -6.47
CA LEU A 306 3.34 5.07 -6.88
C LEU A 306 2.74 5.79 -8.09
N ALA A 307 2.03 5.06 -8.90
CA ALA A 307 1.34 5.57 -10.08
C ALA A 307 -0.06 4.96 -10.19
N ASP A 308 -1.06 5.76 -10.56
CA ASP A 308 -2.44 5.32 -10.78
C ASP A 308 -3.03 5.92 -12.07
N VAL A 309 -3.82 5.13 -12.80
CA VAL A 309 -4.55 5.59 -14.00
C VAL A 309 -6.04 5.71 -13.73
N ASP A 310 -6.68 4.67 -13.21
CA ASP A 310 -8.12 4.69 -12.97
C ASP A 310 -8.42 5.18 -11.54
N PRO A 311 -9.21 6.25 -11.37
CA PRO A 311 -9.60 6.75 -10.04
C PRO A 311 -10.30 5.72 -9.17
N ARG A 312 -10.91 4.69 -9.78
CA ARG A 312 -11.65 3.63 -9.08
C ARG A 312 -10.79 2.40 -8.76
N CYS A 313 -9.47 2.55 -8.67
CA CYS A 313 -8.58 1.46 -8.28
C CYS A 313 -8.36 1.39 -6.77
N MET A 314 -8.78 2.40 -6.02
CA MET A 314 -8.64 2.47 -4.57
C MET A 314 -9.87 3.10 -3.93
N ALA A 315 -10.19 2.66 -2.70
CA ALA A 315 -11.30 3.19 -1.91
C ALA A 315 -11.00 3.08 -0.40
N ARG A 316 -11.62 3.95 0.40
CA ARG A 316 -11.48 3.99 1.86
C ARG A 316 -12.85 4.01 2.53
N MET A 317 -13.03 3.14 3.49
CA MET A 317 -14.12 3.20 4.46
C MET A 317 -13.53 3.64 5.79
N TYR A 318 -14.02 4.75 6.35
CA TYR A 318 -13.53 5.30 7.62
C TYR A 318 -14.58 5.20 8.73
N GLY A 319 -14.16 5.47 9.97
CA GLY A 319 -15.08 5.49 11.12
C GLY A 319 -15.52 4.11 11.60
N VAL A 320 -14.76 3.05 11.30
CA VAL A 320 -15.09 1.68 11.74
C VAL A 320 -14.63 1.47 13.18
N VAL A 321 -15.57 1.09 14.07
CA VAL A 321 -15.26 0.79 15.47
C VAL A 321 -15.03 -0.70 15.66
N SER A 322 -13.80 -1.06 16.03
CA SER A 322 -13.35 -2.45 16.16
C SER A 322 -13.77 -3.11 17.48
N THR A 323 -14.19 -2.34 18.47
CA THR A 323 -14.55 -2.85 19.81
C THR A 323 -15.93 -3.51 19.83
N ALA A 324 -16.08 -4.50 20.73
CA ALA A 324 -17.36 -5.12 21.04
C ALA A 324 -18.16 -4.25 22.00
#